data_7b08618fb975a21e1de6cd37dc469260
#
_entry.id   7b08618fb975a21e1de6cd37dc469260
#
_cell.length_a   1.000
_cell.length_b   1.000
_cell.length_c   1.000
_cell.angle_alpha   90.00
_cell.angle_beta   90.00
_cell.angle_gamma   90.00
#
_symmetry.space_group_name_H-M   'P 1'
#
loop_
_entity.id
_entity.type
_entity.pdbx_description
1 polymer ?
#
loop_
_entity_poly.entity_id
_entity_poly.type
_entity_poly.pdbx_seq_one_letter_code
_entity_poly.pdbx_strand_id
1 'polypeptide(L)'
;MPTQDNRLISLDVFRGITIAGMVLVNNPGTWSHIYWPLAHAEWHGWTPTDLVFPFFLFIVGVAIPLALGKRVERGDQRRDLILKIVYRSLVIFLLGEFLAGFPYFQLSTIRIPGVLQRIAVCYFFASIIYLTTRPRTTAIIMVALVVVYCLLMKYVPAPGFYAGDLSKEGSLASYIDRRIFGPHIWKQGIVYDPEGLLSTMGALATTLLGVLTGNRLRSKDRTAIEKVAHMFIAGIFCLIIGWVWNAWFPINKSLWTSSYVFFTGGLALQFLALCYWLIDIKGYKVWTKPFVIFGVNAIVLFVGSGLMARMLGLIKVSGLPDGSRQSLGGFIFERGFASWLSPINASLAFAIAFILFWLFLMWLLYRKRIIIKI
;
A
#
# COMPACT_ATOMS: atom_id res chain seq x y z
N MET A 1 19.01 18.52 -10.96
CA MET A 1 18.09 17.43 -11.32
C MET A 1 18.92 16.25 -11.74
N PRO A 2 18.62 15.01 -11.36
CA PRO A 2 19.17 13.87 -12.06
C PRO A 2 18.74 13.99 -13.50
N THR A 3 19.67 13.84 -14.44
CA THR A 3 19.43 13.82 -15.87
C THR A 3 18.24 12.92 -16.20
N GLN A 4 17.30 13.40 -17.03
CA GLN A 4 16.05 12.73 -17.41
C GLN A 4 16.22 11.30 -18.00
N ASP A 5 17.46 10.95 -18.39
CA ASP A 5 17.76 9.74 -19.17
C ASP A 5 17.66 8.39 -18.45
N ASN A 6 17.32 8.33 -17.14
CA ASN A 6 17.32 7.07 -16.39
C ASN A 6 16.13 6.90 -15.42
N ARG A 7 15.05 7.70 -15.57
CA ARG A 7 13.87 7.62 -14.70
C ARG A 7 12.78 6.84 -15.41
N LEU A 8 12.32 5.74 -14.81
CA LEU A 8 11.17 4.97 -15.32
C LEU A 8 9.89 5.74 -15.01
N ILE A 9 9.31 6.38 -16.03
CA ILE A 9 8.06 7.16 -15.89
C ILE A 9 6.91 6.22 -15.55
N SER A 10 6.88 5.01 -16.11
CA SER A 10 5.88 3.99 -15.79
C SER A 10 5.79 3.67 -14.31
N LEU A 11 6.92 3.61 -13.58
CA LEU A 11 6.92 3.36 -12.14
C LEU A 11 6.34 4.54 -11.35
N ASP A 12 6.63 5.77 -11.75
CA ASP A 12 6.03 6.96 -11.12
C ASP A 12 4.54 7.04 -11.39
N VAL A 13 4.11 6.69 -12.61
CA VAL A 13 2.68 6.62 -12.98
C VAL A 13 1.98 5.53 -12.21
N PHE A 14 2.55 4.32 -12.13
CA PHE A 14 1.96 3.23 -11.35
C PHE A 14 1.80 3.62 -9.88
N ARG A 15 2.83 4.23 -9.28
CA ARG A 15 2.76 4.77 -7.91
C ARG A 15 1.68 5.83 -7.78
N GLY A 16 1.57 6.73 -8.76
CA GLY A 16 0.57 7.78 -8.78
C GLY A 16 -0.86 7.25 -8.89
N ILE A 17 -1.10 6.25 -9.73
CA ILE A 17 -2.40 5.57 -9.82
C ILE A 17 -2.74 4.89 -8.50
N THR A 18 -1.78 4.19 -7.91
CA THR A 18 -1.97 3.46 -6.66
C THR A 18 -2.29 4.40 -5.50
N ILE A 19 -1.54 5.51 -5.35
CA ILE A 19 -1.81 6.46 -4.28
C ILE A 19 -3.11 7.26 -4.52
N ALA A 20 -3.45 7.55 -5.78
CA ALA A 20 -4.74 8.13 -6.13
C ALA A 20 -5.91 7.20 -5.74
N GLY A 21 -5.78 5.91 -6.07
CA GLY A 21 -6.72 4.89 -5.63
C GLY A 21 -6.85 4.83 -4.10
N MET A 22 -5.73 4.90 -3.37
CA MET A 22 -5.73 4.89 -1.90
C MET A 22 -6.47 6.12 -1.33
N VAL A 23 -6.25 7.31 -1.86
CA VAL A 23 -6.97 8.51 -1.42
C VAL A 23 -8.46 8.41 -1.72
N LEU A 24 -8.82 7.88 -2.90
CA LEU A 24 -10.21 7.69 -3.31
C LEU A 24 -10.97 6.76 -2.36
N VAL A 25 -10.42 5.58 -2.11
CA VAL A 25 -11.11 4.53 -1.33
C VAL A 25 -11.11 4.80 0.18
N ASN A 26 -10.17 5.60 0.68
CA ASN A 26 -10.08 5.93 2.11
C ASN A 26 -10.91 7.16 2.49
N ASN A 27 -11.49 7.88 1.53
CA ASN A 27 -12.22 9.13 1.79
C ASN A 27 -13.56 9.17 1.04
N PRO A 28 -14.46 8.17 1.22
CA PRO A 28 -15.81 8.26 0.68
C PRO A 28 -16.59 9.39 1.39
N GLY A 29 -17.60 9.92 0.75
CA GLY A 29 -18.48 10.90 1.40
C GLY A 29 -19.25 10.31 2.58
N THR A 30 -19.63 9.03 2.44
CA THR A 30 -20.21 8.22 3.53
C THR A 30 -19.82 6.75 3.37
N TRP A 31 -19.55 6.09 4.50
CA TRP A 31 -19.23 4.65 4.53
C TRP A 31 -20.45 3.75 4.34
N SER A 32 -21.65 4.28 4.50
CA SER A 32 -22.88 3.51 4.34
C SER A 32 -23.27 3.26 2.88
N HIS A 33 -22.77 4.07 1.95
CA HIS A 33 -23.12 3.99 0.53
C HIS A 33 -21.84 4.07 -0.32
N ILE A 34 -21.25 2.90 -0.60
CA ILE A 34 -20.02 2.78 -1.40
C ILE A 34 -20.28 1.80 -2.54
N TYR A 35 -19.81 2.13 -3.74
CA TYR A 35 -19.80 1.17 -4.85
C TYR A 35 -18.94 -0.04 -4.52
N TRP A 36 -19.41 -1.25 -4.84
CA TRP A 36 -18.70 -2.50 -4.56
C TRP A 36 -17.21 -2.50 -4.94
N PRO A 37 -16.77 -1.98 -6.10
CA PRO A 37 -15.33 -1.98 -6.44
C PRO A 37 -14.47 -1.10 -5.52
N LEU A 38 -15.10 -0.15 -4.80
CA LEU A 38 -14.45 0.80 -3.88
C LEU A 38 -14.56 0.38 -2.40
N ALA A 39 -15.36 -0.64 -2.11
CA ALA A 39 -15.45 -1.24 -0.79
C ALA A 39 -14.38 -2.34 -0.61
N HIS A 40 -13.98 -2.61 0.63
CA HIS A 40 -13.16 -3.78 0.93
C HIS A 40 -14.00 -5.05 0.96
N ALA A 41 -13.39 -6.20 0.63
CA ALA A 41 -13.98 -7.49 0.92
C ALA A 41 -14.24 -7.63 2.43
N GLU A 42 -15.37 -8.21 2.82
CA GLU A 42 -15.73 -8.34 4.23
C GLU A 42 -14.71 -9.15 5.04
N TRP A 43 -14.21 -10.26 4.46
CA TRP A 43 -13.17 -11.07 5.06
C TRP A 43 -12.39 -11.87 4.01
N HIS A 44 -12.94 -12.99 3.51
CA HIS A 44 -12.34 -13.76 2.42
C HIS A 44 -12.73 -13.19 1.04
N GLY A 45 -11.86 -13.34 0.07
CA GLY A 45 -12.02 -12.77 -1.26
C GLY A 45 -11.26 -11.46 -1.44
N TRP A 46 -11.61 -10.75 -2.48
CA TRP A 46 -10.97 -9.46 -2.84
C TRP A 46 -11.91 -8.58 -3.67
N THR A 47 -11.66 -7.31 -3.61
CA THR A 47 -12.24 -6.28 -4.49
C THR A 47 -11.10 -5.48 -5.13
N PRO A 48 -11.35 -4.65 -6.14
CA PRO A 48 -10.33 -3.76 -6.69
C PRO A 48 -9.65 -2.87 -5.64
N THR A 49 -10.36 -2.44 -4.60
CA THR A 49 -9.81 -1.69 -3.47
C THR A 49 -8.72 -2.46 -2.74
N ASP A 50 -8.85 -3.78 -2.62
CA ASP A 50 -7.87 -4.62 -1.93
C ASP A 50 -6.57 -4.81 -2.70
N LEU A 51 -6.47 -4.35 -3.94
CA LEU A 51 -5.24 -4.35 -4.74
C LEU A 51 -4.34 -3.14 -4.43
N VAL A 52 -4.90 -2.07 -3.88
CA VAL A 52 -4.19 -0.78 -3.71
C VAL A 52 -2.96 -0.92 -2.82
N PHE A 53 -3.10 -1.52 -1.64
CA PHE A 53 -1.98 -1.61 -0.69
C PHE A 53 -0.90 -2.61 -1.13
N PRO A 54 -1.18 -3.82 -1.61
CA PRO A 54 -0.15 -4.72 -2.13
C PRO A 54 0.56 -4.13 -3.37
N PHE A 55 -0.14 -3.41 -4.23
CA PHE A 55 0.49 -2.69 -5.33
C PHE A 55 1.49 -1.66 -4.82
N PHE A 56 1.14 -0.92 -3.78
CA PHE A 56 2.07 0.05 -3.18
C PHE A 56 3.32 -0.62 -2.61
N LEU A 57 3.18 -1.73 -1.86
CA LEU A 57 4.31 -2.49 -1.33
C LEU A 57 5.17 -3.11 -2.45
N PHE A 58 4.55 -3.62 -3.50
CA PHE A 58 5.26 -4.10 -4.69
C PHE A 58 6.09 -2.97 -5.33
N ILE A 59 5.51 -1.77 -5.51
CA ILE A 59 6.21 -0.60 -6.06
C ILE A 59 7.37 -0.16 -5.16
N VAL A 60 7.19 -0.18 -3.85
CA VAL A 60 8.28 0.06 -2.88
C VAL A 60 9.41 -0.91 -3.13
N GLY A 61 9.10 -2.19 -3.29
CA GLY A 61 10.07 -3.24 -3.63
C GLY A 61 10.80 -2.96 -4.95
N VAL A 62 10.07 -2.64 -6.02
CA VAL A 62 10.66 -2.31 -7.34
C VAL A 62 11.61 -1.11 -7.25
N ALA A 63 11.28 -0.13 -6.43
CA ALA A 63 12.09 1.08 -6.28
C ALA A 63 13.43 0.83 -5.56
N ILE A 64 13.54 -0.20 -4.69
CA ILE A 64 14.76 -0.50 -3.92
C ILE A 64 15.98 -0.75 -4.83
N PRO A 65 15.97 -1.71 -5.78
CA PRO A 65 17.10 -1.92 -6.68
C PRO A 65 17.41 -0.73 -7.58
N LEU A 66 16.39 0.01 -8.00
CA LEU A 66 16.56 1.19 -8.86
C LEU A 66 17.25 2.34 -8.12
N ALA A 67 16.99 2.49 -6.83
CA ALA A 67 17.59 3.53 -6.00
C ALA A 67 18.95 3.09 -5.41
N LEU A 68 18.98 1.97 -4.69
CA LEU A 68 20.19 1.51 -3.99
C LEU A 68 21.22 0.92 -4.96
N GLY A 69 20.79 0.25 -6.01
CA GLY A 69 21.69 -0.37 -6.96
C GLY A 69 22.62 0.62 -7.67
N LYS A 70 22.13 1.83 -8.01
CA LYS A 70 22.97 2.91 -8.56
C LYS A 70 24.05 3.39 -7.57
N ARG A 71 23.74 3.36 -6.28
CA ARG A 71 24.63 3.79 -5.22
C ARG A 71 25.72 2.75 -4.92
N VAL A 72 25.31 1.46 -4.93
CA VAL A 72 26.25 0.33 -4.82
C VAL A 72 27.25 0.36 -5.99
N GLU A 73 26.78 0.59 -7.23
CA GLU A 73 27.66 0.71 -8.41
C GLU A 73 28.61 1.90 -8.36
N ARG A 74 28.23 2.98 -7.65
CA ARG A 74 29.10 4.14 -7.42
C ARG A 74 30.15 3.91 -6.34
N GLY A 75 30.07 2.78 -5.61
CA GLY A 75 30.98 2.49 -4.52
C GLY A 75 30.60 3.15 -3.19
N ASP A 76 29.34 3.61 -3.01
CA ASP A 76 28.87 4.16 -1.72
C ASP A 76 29.12 3.12 -0.61
N GLN A 77 29.62 3.57 0.55
CA GLN A 77 29.92 2.69 1.68
C GLN A 77 28.64 2.01 2.17
N ARG A 78 28.72 0.71 2.42
CA ARG A 78 27.58 -0.10 2.86
C ARG A 78 26.97 0.42 4.17
N ARG A 79 27.79 0.90 5.09
CA ARG A 79 27.35 1.52 6.35
C ARG A 79 26.45 2.71 6.10
N ASP A 80 26.81 3.60 5.18
CA ASP A 80 26.02 4.80 4.88
C ASP A 80 24.68 4.45 4.22
N LEU A 81 24.66 3.39 3.39
CA LEU A 81 23.43 2.89 2.81
C LEU A 81 22.50 2.34 3.88
N ILE A 82 23.02 1.54 4.84
CA ILE A 82 22.24 0.99 5.95
C ILE A 82 21.71 2.13 6.84
N LEU A 83 22.51 3.10 7.22
CA LEU A 83 22.07 4.24 8.02
C LEU A 83 20.93 5.01 7.35
N LYS A 84 21.01 5.21 6.03
CA LYS A 84 19.93 5.85 5.27
C LYS A 84 18.66 5.00 5.23
N ILE A 85 18.78 3.68 5.13
CA ILE A 85 17.63 2.76 5.19
C ILE A 85 16.97 2.84 6.56
N VAL A 86 17.75 2.78 7.64
CA VAL A 86 17.26 2.90 9.03
C VAL A 86 16.54 4.24 9.23
N TYR A 87 17.21 5.35 8.87
CA TYR A 87 16.63 6.69 8.98
C TYR A 87 15.29 6.80 8.24
N ARG A 88 15.26 6.37 6.99
CA ARG A 88 14.05 6.41 6.17
C ARG A 88 12.92 5.55 6.75
N SER A 89 13.24 4.34 7.18
CA SER A 89 12.27 3.44 7.82
C SER A 89 11.70 4.05 9.08
N LEU A 90 12.57 4.63 9.94
CA LEU A 90 12.17 5.27 11.18
C LEU A 90 11.26 6.47 10.92
N VAL A 91 11.59 7.33 9.96
CA VAL A 91 10.77 8.50 9.63
C VAL A 91 9.39 8.07 9.12
N ILE A 92 9.31 7.05 8.24
CA ILE A 92 8.04 6.55 7.73
C ILE A 92 7.21 5.93 8.87
N PHE A 93 7.85 5.18 9.78
CA PHE A 93 7.20 4.59 10.95
C PHE A 93 6.63 5.68 11.87
N LEU A 94 7.43 6.67 12.23
CA LEU A 94 7.02 7.78 13.10
C LEU A 94 5.92 8.65 12.47
N LEU A 95 5.92 8.84 11.16
CA LEU A 95 4.79 9.49 10.46
C LEU A 95 3.51 8.67 10.59
N GLY A 96 3.60 7.34 10.58
CA GLY A 96 2.47 6.46 10.83
C GLY A 96 1.93 6.61 12.25
N GLU A 97 2.82 6.62 13.26
CA GLU A 97 2.46 6.84 14.66
C GLU A 97 1.84 8.22 14.88
N PHE A 98 2.42 9.25 14.25
CA PHE A 98 1.85 10.60 14.28
C PHE A 98 0.41 10.63 13.75
N LEU A 99 0.17 10.00 12.60
CA LEU A 99 -1.18 9.88 12.04
C LEU A 99 -2.12 9.08 12.95
N ALA A 100 -1.65 7.98 13.53
CA ALA A 100 -2.45 7.15 14.43
C ALA A 100 -2.85 7.91 15.71
N GLY A 101 -1.93 8.71 16.25
CA GLY A 101 -2.14 9.50 17.48
C GLY A 101 -2.97 10.76 17.28
N PHE A 102 -2.87 11.40 16.10
CA PHE A 102 -3.52 12.68 15.87
C PHE A 102 -5.06 12.57 15.92
N PRO A 103 -5.76 13.48 16.63
CA PRO A 103 -5.25 14.67 17.32
C PRO A 103 -4.97 14.48 18.82
N TYR A 104 -5.42 13.37 19.43
CA TYR A 104 -5.50 13.26 20.89
C TYR A 104 -4.29 12.63 21.55
N PHE A 105 -3.46 11.93 20.78
CA PHE A 105 -2.23 11.25 21.24
C PHE A 105 -2.42 10.42 22.51
N GLN A 106 -3.53 9.63 22.58
CA GLN A 106 -3.81 8.75 23.71
C GLN A 106 -2.84 7.56 23.71
N LEU A 107 -1.71 7.70 24.37
CA LEU A 107 -0.61 6.72 24.34
C LEU A 107 -1.03 5.34 24.87
N SER A 108 -2.04 5.25 25.74
CA SER A 108 -2.56 3.97 26.26
C SER A 108 -3.32 3.13 25.23
N THR A 109 -3.77 3.72 24.12
CA THR A 109 -4.60 3.04 23.11
C THR A 109 -4.25 3.43 21.67
N ILE A 110 -3.13 4.13 21.47
CA ILE A 110 -2.64 4.46 20.11
C ILE A 110 -2.39 3.17 19.34
N ARG A 111 -2.87 3.12 18.10
CA ARG A 111 -2.66 1.94 17.25
C ARG A 111 -1.20 1.90 16.79
N ILE A 112 -0.47 0.83 17.15
CA ILE A 112 0.92 0.62 16.72
C ILE A 112 1.01 0.01 15.32
N PRO A 113 0.30 -1.09 14.96
CA PRO A 113 0.27 -1.55 13.58
C PRO A 113 -0.47 -0.54 12.68
N GLY A 114 0.03 -0.35 11.46
CA GLY A 114 -0.63 0.55 10.51
C GLY A 114 0.04 0.50 9.14
N VAL A 115 -0.58 1.16 8.18
CA VAL A 115 -0.14 1.13 6.77
C VAL A 115 1.30 1.65 6.62
N LEU A 116 1.62 2.82 7.19
CA LEU A 116 2.98 3.39 7.09
C LEU A 116 4.00 2.59 7.90
N GLN A 117 3.60 2.08 9.07
CA GLN A 117 4.45 1.23 9.89
C GLN A 117 4.81 -0.07 9.15
N ARG A 118 3.82 -0.72 8.52
CA ARG A 118 4.07 -1.91 7.69
C ARG A 118 4.97 -1.58 6.49
N ILE A 119 4.75 -0.45 5.80
CA ILE A 119 5.64 0.00 4.72
C ILE A 119 7.07 0.19 5.23
N ALA A 120 7.25 0.82 6.40
CA ALA A 120 8.56 1.04 7.00
C ALA A 120 9.28 -0.26 7.29
N VAL A 121 8.60 -1.23 7.93
CA VAL A 121 9.14 -2.54 8.26
C VAL A 121 9.48 -3.33 6.99
N CYS A 122 8.57 -3.40 6.02
CA CYS A 122 8.81 -4.08 4.76
C CYS A 122 9.96 -3.44 3.97
N TYR A 123 10.02 -2.11 3.89
CA TYR A 123 11.11 -1.39 3.25
C TYR A 123 12.46 -1.67 3.92
N PHE A 124 12.51 -1.66 5.25
CA PHE A 124 13.72 -1.94 6.02
C PHE A 124 14.25 -3.34 5.69
N PHE A 125 13.46 -4.38 5.93
CA PHE A 125 13.91 -5.75 5.73
C PHE A 125 14.20 -6.06 4.25
N ALA A 126 13.36 -5.62 3.33
CA ALA A 126 13.58 -5.83 1.90
C ALA A 126 14.85 -5.13 1.41
N SER A 127 15.16 -3.93 1.92
CA SER A 127 16.39 -3.20 1.57
C SER A 127 17.64 -3.88 2.13
N ILE A 128 17.58 -4.39 3.37
CA ILE A 128 18.70 -5.15 3.97
C ILE A 128 18.93 -6.45 3.18
N ILE A 129 17.87 -7.22 2.91
CA ILE A 129 17.96 -8.45 2.10
C ILE A 129 18.58 -8.13 0.73
N TYR A 130 18.14 -7.07 0.06
CA TYR A 130 18.69 -6.65 -1.21
C TYR A 130 20.20 -6.35 -1.15
N LEU A 131 20.67 -5.65 -0.10
CA LEU A 131 22.09 -5.32 0.05
C LEU A 131 22.96 -6.50 0.47
N THR A 132 22.37 -7.52 1.09
CA THR A 132 23.13 -8.63 1.71
C THR A 132 23.08 -9.93 0.93
N THR A 133 22.13 -10.08 0.02
CA THR A 133 21.88 -11.34 -0.68
C THR A 133 21.89 -11.20 -2.20
N ARG A 134 22.07 -12.33 -2.89
CA ARG A 134 21.93 -12.42 -4.33
C ARG A 134 20.45 -12.57 -4.71
N PRO A 135 20.04 -12.23 -5.95
CA PRO A 135 18.64 -12.34 -6.38
C PRO A 135 18.04 -13.76 -6.20
N ARG A 136 18.84 -14.81 -6.38
CA ARG A 136 18.39 -16.19 -6.12
C ARG A 136 18.05 -16.42 -4.65
N THR A 137 18.89 -15.94 -3.74
CA THR A 137 18.64 -16.03 -2.29
C THR A 137 17.43 -15.19 -1.88
N THR A 138 17.25 -13.99 -2.46
CA THR A 138 16.04 -13.17 -2.27
C THR A 138 14.79 -13.94 -2.68
N ALA A 139 14.81 -14.65 -3.81
CA ALA A 139 13.68 -15.47 -4.25
C ALA A 139 13.40 -16.63 -3.29
N ILE A 140 14.43 -17.31 -2.79
CA ILE A 140 14.30 -18.39 -1.78
C ILE A 140 13.69 -17.83 -0.49
N ILE A 141 14.16 -16.69 0.01
CA ILE A 141 13.61 -16.03 1.20
C ILE A 141 12.13 -15.68 0.97
N MET A 142 11.77 -15.12 -0.18
CA MET A 142 10.39 -14.79 -0.52
C MET A 142 9.50 -16.04 -0.46
N VAL A 143 9.91 -17.13 -1.10
CA VAL A 143 9.15 -18.39 -1.09
C VAL A 143 9.08 -18.98 0.32
N ALA A 144 10.18 -18.96 1.06
CA ALA A 144 10.23 -19.44 2.44
C ALA A 144 9.23 -18.67 3.33
N LEU A 145 9.19 -17.34 3.24
CA LEU A 145 8.24 -16.52 3.99
C LEU A 145 6.78 -16.91 3.69
N VAL A 146 6.46 -17.11 2.43
CA VAL A 146 5.09 -17.47 1.99
C VAL A 146 4.71 -18.87 2.48
N VAL A 147 5.63 -19.84 2.34
CA VAL A 147 5.38 -21.23 2.76
C VAL A 147 5.31 -21.34 4.27
N VAL A 148 6.29 -20.79 5.00
CA VAL A 148 6.32 -20.83 6.48
C VAL A 148 5.09 -20.14 7.05
N TYR A 149 4.69 -18.97 6.50
CA TYR A 149 3.47 -18.29 6.92
C TYR A 149 2.22 -19.16 6.74
N CYS A 150 2.08 -19.79 5.58
CA CYS A 150 0.97 -20.72 5.32
C CYS A 150 0.96 -21.90 6.30
N LEU A 151 2.11 -22.51 6.55
CA LEU A 151 2.24 -23.64 7.49
C LEU A 151 1.88 -23.21 8.92
N LEU A 152 2.37 -22.06 9.39
CA LEU A 152 2.01 -21.53 10.70
C LEU A 152 0.51 -21.32 10.81
N MET A 153 -0.11 -20.66 9.83
CA MET A 153 -1.55 -20.35 9.85
C MET A 153 -2.44 -21.59 9.75
N LYS A 154 -1.97 -22.68 9.13
CA LYS A 154 -2.75 -23.91 8.91
C LYS A 154 -2.57 -24.94 9.99
N TYR A 155 -1.40 -25.03 10.61
CA TYR A 155 -1.05 -26.13 11.51
C TYR A 155 -0.81 -25.72 12.96
N VAL A 156 -0.61 -24.42 13.23
CA VAL A 156 -0.44 -23.94 14.61
C VAL A 156 -1.76 -23.32 15.08
N PRO A 157 -2.48 -23.98 16.03
CA PRO A 157 -3.72 -23.44 16.56
C PRO A 157 -3.46 -22.26 17.48
N ALA A 158 -4.32 -21.25 17.44
CA ALA A 158 -4.40 -20.28 18.51
C ALA A 158 -5.05 -20.94 19.76
N PRO A 159 -4.63 -20.61 20.98
CA PRO A 159 -5.23 -21.16 22.21
C PRO A 159 -6.74 -20.97 22.25
N GLY A 160 -7.47 -22.08 22.45
CA GLY A 160 -8.93 -22.11 22.45
C GLY A 160 -9.58 -22.25 21.08
N PHE A 161 -8.80 -22.38 20.00
CA PHE A 161 -9.27 -22.57 18.63
C PHE A 161 -8.60 -23.79 17.97
N TYR A 162 -9.14 -24.22 16.82
CA TYR A 162 -8.58 -25.37 16.09
C TYR A 162 -7.46 -24.95 15.12
N ALA A 163 -6.65 -25.91 14.72
CA ALA A 163 -5.59 -25.68 13.73
C ALA A 163 -6.20 -25.33 12.37
N GLY A 164 -5.71 -24.25 11.74
CA GLY A 164 -6.23 -23.77 10.46
C GLY A 164 -7.47 -22.91 10.56
N ASP A 165 -7.86 -22.48 11.75
CA ASP A 165 -8.90 -21.46 11.91
C ASP A 165 -8.42 -20.13 11.30
N LEU A 166 -9.16 -19.64 10.33
CA LEU A 166 -8.87 -18.39 9.61
C LEU A 166 -9.94 -17.32 9.88
N SER A 167 -10.74 -17.50 10.92
CA SER A 167 -11.71 -16.48 11.36
C SER A 167 -11.03 -15.25 11.92
N LYS A 168 -11.79 -14.18 12.08
CA LYS A 168 -11.29 -12.92 12.67
C LYS A 168 -10.78 -13.13 14.09
N GLU A 169 -11.47 -13.96 14.86
CA GLU A 169 -11.21 -14.25 16.27
C GLU A 169 -10.13 -15.32 16.46
N GLY A 170 -10.23 -16.41 15.69
CA GLY A 170 -9.49 -17.66 15.92
C GLY A 170 -8.20 -17.79 15.14
N SER A 171 -7.92 -16.92 14.18
CA SER A 171 -6.68 -17.04 13.42
C SER A 171 -5.45 -16.81 14.28
N LEU A 172 -4.38 -17.58 14.03
CA LEU A 172 -3.11 -17.42 14.74
C LEU A 172 -2.56 -15.98 14.64
N ALA A 173 -2.71 -15.33 13.48
CA ALA A 173 -2.28 -13.95 13.30
C ALA A 173 -3.02 -13.01 14.26
N SER A 174 -4.34 -13.09 14.33
CA SER A 174 -5.14 -12.28 15.23
C SER A 174 -4.82 -12.53 16.70
N TYR A 175 -4.57 -13.79 17.08
CA TYR A 175 -4.15 -14.13 18.45
C TYR A 175 -2.82 -13.48 18.82
N ILE A 176 -1.82 -13.57 17.94
CA ILE A 176 -0.50 -12.96 18.16
C ILE A 176 -0.63 -11.43 18.28
N ASP A 177 -1.41 -10.81 17.41
CA ASP A 177 -1.62 -9.38 17.43
C ASP A 177 -2.26 -8.91 18.75
N ARG A 178 -3.31 -9.59 19.21
CA ARG A 178 -3.93 -9.30 20.52
C ARG A 178 -2.96 -9.50 21.68
N ARG A 179 -2.14 -10.54 21.62
CA ARG A 179 -1.20 -10.86 22.70
C ARG A 179 -0.03 -9.88 22.81
N ILE A 180 0.47 -9.42 21.68
CA ILE A 180 1.64 -8.52 21.60
C ILE A 180 1.22 -7.06 21.74
N PHE A 181 0.21 -6.62 21.00
CA PHE A 181 -0.18 -5.22 20.95
C PHE A 181 -1.28 -4.86 21.95
N GLY A 182 -2.05 -5.82 22.45
CA GLY A 182 -3.10 -5.56 23.41
C GLY A 182 -4.10 -4.49 22.95
N PRO A 183 -4.24 -3.34 23.65
CA PRO A 183 -5.15 -2.27 23.28
C PRO A 183 -4.68 -1.44 22.07
N HIS A 184 -3.48 -1.69 21.55
CA HIS A 184 -2.85 -0.95 20.47
C HIS A 184 -3.15 -1.51 19.07
N ILE A 185 -4.13 -2.40 18.92
CA ILE A 185 -4.62 -2.90 17.64
C ILE A 185 -5.70 -1.98 17.05
N TRP A 186 -6.11 -2.28 15.83
CA TRP A 186 -7.14 -1.54 15.12
C TRP A 186 -8.50 -1.60 15.83
N LYS A 187 -8.99 -0.46 16.33
CA LYS A 187 -10.21 -0.37 17.16
C LYS A 187 -11.48 -0.91 16.46
N GLN A 188 -11.61 -0.71 15.15
CA GLN A 188 -12.77 -1.19 14.39
C GLN A 188 -12.71 -2.70 14.15
N GLY A 189 -11.51 -3.29 14.13
CA GLY A 189 -11.32 -4.74 14.03
C GLY A 189 -11.59 -5.48 15.34
N ILE A 190 -11.45 -4.80 16.48
CA ILE A 190 -11.65 -5.30 17.86
C ILE A 190 -10.73 -6.48 18.20
N VAL A 191 -10.71 -7.52 17.38
CA VAL A 191 -10.03 -8.81 17.63
C VAL A 191 -8.87 -9.08 16.69
N TYR A 192 -8.68 -8.30 15.63
CA TYR A 192 -7.59 -8.44 14.65
C TYR A 192 -7.06 -7.10 14.18
N ASP A 193 -5.86 -7.10 13.60
CA ASP A 193 -5.30 -5.95 12.92
C ASP A 193 -4.90 -6.33 11.48
N PRO A 194 -5.43 -5.65 10.44
CA PRO A 194 -5.08 -5.96 9.05
C PRO A 194 -3.60 -5.68 8.71
N GLU A 195 -2.91 -4.90 9.54
CA GLU A 195 -1.47 -4.63 9.45
C GLU A 195 -0.66 -5.31 10.58
N GLY A 196 -1.15 -6.44 11.12
CA GLY A 196 -0.56 -7.17 12.22
C GLY A 196 0.84 -7.76 11.95
N LEU A 197 1.44 -8.28 13.01
CA LEU A 197 2.82 -8.73 13.01
C LEU A 197 3.04 -9.94 12.09
N LEU A 198 2.29 -11.02 12.30
CA LEU A 198 2.51 -12.26 11.56
C LEU A 198 2.18 -12.10 10.07
N SER A 199 1.12 -11.37 9.73
CA SER A 199 0.72 -11.06 8.34
C SER A 199 1.77 -10.19 7.60
N THR A 200 2.68 -9.55 8.33
CA THR A 200 3.81 -8.80 7.74
C THR A 200 4.79 -9.71 7.00
N MET A 201 4.83 -11.02 7.28
CA MET A 201 5.60 -11.99 6.48
C MET A 201 5.12 -12.02 5.02
N GLY A 202 3.81 -12.09 4.80
CA GLY A 202 3.22 -12.02 3.46
C GLY A 202 3.45 -10.64 2.78
N ALA A 203 3.33 -9.56 3.55
CA ALA A 203 3.59 -8.21 3.05
C ALA A 203 5.06 -8.03 2.63
N LEU A 204 6.01 -8.56 3.41
CA LEU A 204 7.44 -8.59 3.05
C LEU A 204 7.67 -9.42 1.78
N ALA A 205 7.01 -10.58 1.63
CA ALA A 205 7.10 -11.39 0.42
C ALA A 205 6.61 -10.62 -0.82
N THR A 206 5.50 -9.87 -0.71
CA THR A 206 5.03 -8.97 -1.79
C THR A 206 6.10 -7.92 -2.14
N THR A 207 6.75 -7.33 -1.14
CA THR A 207 7.83 -6.35 -1.34
C THR A 207 9.04 -6.99 -2.01
N LEU A 208 9.43 -8.22 -1.61
CA LEU A 208 10.55 -8.95 -2.22
C LEU A 208 10.26 -9.35 -3.67
N LEU A 209 9.01 -9.68 -4.03
CA LEU A 209 8.61 -9.86 -5.42
C LEU A 209 8.86 -8.58 -6.23
N GLY A 210 8.55 -7.42 -5.65
CA GLY A 210 8.91 -6.12 -6.21
C GLY A 210 10.42 -5.93 -6.37
N VAL A 211 11.24 -6.33 -5.38
CA VAL A 211 12.72 -6.27 -5.46
C VAL A 211 13.24 -7.11 -6.61
N LEU A 212 12.74 -8.34 -6.77
CA LEU A 212 13.12 -9.22 -7.89
C LEU A 212 12.76 -8.60 -9.24
N THR A 213 11.58 -8.00 -9.34
CA THR A 213 11.13 -7.28 -10.54
C THR A 213 12.00 -6.06 -10.83
N GLY A 214 12.33 -5.27 -9.79
CA GLY A 214 13.23 -4.10 -9.93
C GLY A 214 14.63 -4.49 -10.39
N ASN A 215 15.19 -5.61 -9.87
CA ASN A 215 16.44 -6.17 -10.36
C ASN A 215 16.36 -6.51 -11.84
N ARG A 216 15.26 -7.12 -12.28
CA ARG A 216 15.06 -7.50 -13.69
C ARG A 216 14.92 -6.27 -14.60
N LEU A 217 14.19 -5.26 -14.15
CA LEU A 217 14.06 -4.00 -14.90
C LEU A 217 15.40 -3.27 -15.05
N ARG A 218 16.26 -3.35 -14.03
CA ARG A 218 17.58 -2.72 -14.02
C ARG A 218 18.63 -3.48 -14.86
N SER A 219 18.45 -4.76 -15.07
CA SER A 219 19.38 -5.61 -15.81
C SER A 219 19.59 -5.08 -17.24
N LYS A 220 20.83 -5.15 -17.74
CA LYS A 220 21.22 -4.68 -19.08
C LYS A 220 21.29 -5.82 -20.09
N ASP A 221 21.16 -7.06 -19.65
CA ASP A 221 21.28 -8.28 -20.45
C ASP A 221 20.03 -8.61 -21.27
N ARG A 222 18.98 -7.78 -21.17
CA ARG A 222 17.67 -8.01 -21.82
C ARG A 222 17.14 -6.75 -22.46
N THR A 223 16.48 -6.94 -23.58
CA THR A 223 15.74 -5.86 -24.26
C THR A 223 14.52 -5.42 -23.47
N ALA A 224 14.01 -4.23 -23.74
CA ALA A 224 12.81 -3.71 -23.09
C ALA A 224 11.59 -4.62 -23.32
N ILE A 225 11.43 -5.17 -24.53
CA ILE A 225 10.33 -6.09 -24.89
C ILE A 225 10.44 -7.41 -24.11
N GLU A 226 11.65 -7.99 -23.99
CA GLU A 226 11.84 -9.20 -23.20
C GLU A 226 11.50 -8.97 -21.72
N LYS A 227 11.80 -7.80 -21.16
CA LYS A 227 11.41 -7.46 -19.78
C LYS A 227 9.89 -7.43 -19.62
N VAL A 228 9.17 -6.85 -20.59
CA VAL A 228 7.70 -6.86 -20.61
C VAL A 228 7.17 -8.30 -20.68
N ALA A 229 7.68 -9.11 -21.61
CA ALA A 229 7.26 -10.51 -21.75
C ALA A 229 7.49 -11.30 -20.46
N HIS A 230 8.66 -11.15 -19.83
CA HIS A 230 8.94 -11.81 -18.54
C HIS A 230 8.01 -11.38 -17.42
N MET A 231 7.66 -10.09 -17.33
CA MET A 231 6.71 -9.61 -16.33
C MET A 231 5.31 -10.18 -16.57
N PHE A 232 4.85 -10.24 -17.84
CA PHE A 232 3.56 -10.85 -18.17
C PHE A 232 3.54 -12.35 -17.86
N ILE A 233 4.57 -13.10 -18.28
CA ILE A 233 4.66 -14.54 -18.00
C ILE A 233 4.70 -14.80 -16.50
N ALA A 234 5.59 -14.12 -15.76
CA ALA A 234 5.68 -14.27 -14.31
C ALA A 234 4.37 -13.87 -13.62
N GLY A 235 3.70 -12.81 -14.11
CA GLY A 235 2.40 -12.37 -13.63
C GLY A 235 1.31 -13.44 -13.82
N ILE A 236 1.24 -14.09 -14.98
CA ILE A 236 0.29 -15.19 -15.25
C ILE A 236 0.56 -16.36 -14.28
N PHE A 237 1.82 -16.78 -14.13
CA PHE A 237 2.16 -17.86 -13.19
C PHE A 237 1.78 -17.50 -11.74
N CYS A 238 2.06 -16.28 -11.30
CA CYS A 238 1.65 -15.81 -9.98
C CYS A 238 0.12 -15.83 -9.82
N LEU A 239 -0.64 -15.40 -10.83
CA LEU A 239 -2.11 -15.43 -10.80
C LEU A 239 -2.63 -16.87 -10.68
N ILE A 240 -2.10 -17.80 -11.47
CA ILE A 240 -2.48 -19.21 -11.44
C ILE A 240 -2.16 -19.80 -10.06
N ILE A 241 -0.95 -19.58 -9.55
CA ILE A 241 -0.54 -20.07 -8.21
C ILE A 241 -1.46 -19.50 -7.14
N GLY A 242 -1.70 -18.18 -7.15
CA GLY A 242 -2.58 -17.51 -6.17
C GLY A 242 -4.00 -18.03 -6.22
N TRP A 243 -4.53 -18.25 -7.42
CA TRP A 243 -5.89 -18.78 -7.62
C TRP A 243 -6.02 -20.24 -7.17
N VAL A 244 -5.07 -21.11 -7.54
CA VAL A 244 -5.05 -22.52 -7.11
C VAL A 244 -4.88 -22.60 -5.59
N TRP A 245 -3.97 -21.79 -5.01
CA TRP A 245 -3.74 -21.79 -3.56
C TRP A 245 -4.94 -21.29 -2.76
N ASN A 246 -5.80 -20.46 -3.37
CA ASN A 246 -7.04 -19.97 -2.75
C ASN A 246 -7.97 -21.11 -2.28
N ALA A 247 -7.89 -22.30 -2.88
CA ALA A 247 -8.69 -23.46 -2.47
C ALA A 247 -8.31 -23.96 -1.06
N TRP A 248 -7.06 -23.77 -0.62
CA TRP A 248 -6.57 -24.25 0.69
C TRP A 248 -6.32 -23.13 1.68
N PHE A 249 -5.90 -21.98 1.18
CA PHE A 249 -5.60 -20.80 1.97
C PHE A 249 -6.25 -19.60 1.29
N PRO A 250 -7.50 -19.27 1.64
CA PRO A 250 -8.31 -18.30 0.92
C PRO A 250 -7.62 -16.96 0.76
N ILE A 251 -7.84 -16.31 -0.37
CA ILE A 251 -7.41 -14.93 -0.60
C ILE A 251 -8.04 -14.06 0.49
N ASN A 252 -7.18 -13.41 1.29
CA ASN A 252 -7.62 -12.54 2.37
C ASN A 252 -6.59 -11.44 2.60
N LYS A 253 -7.04 -10.19 2.46
CA LYS A 253 -6.20 -9.00 2.64
C LYS A 253 -5.81 -8.80 4.10
N SER A 254 -6.74 -8.96 5.05
CA SER A 254 -6.50 -8.69 6.46
C SER A 254 -5.48 -9.66 7.06
N LEU A 255 -5.47 -10.90 6.60
CA LEU A 255 -4.47 -11.90 6.94
C LEU A 255 -3.22 -11.85 6.05
N TRP A 256 -3.29 -11.18 4.91
CA TRP A 256 -2.24 -11.15 3.90
C TRP A 256 -1.76 -12.53 3.49
N THR A 257 -2.73 -13.39 3.18
CA THR A 257 -2.49 -14.83 2.92
C THR A 257 -1.53 -15.08 1.77
N SER A 258 -0.93 -16.26 1.73
CA SER A 258 0.02 -16.63 0.68
C SER A 258 -0.61 -16.62 -0.71
N SER A 259 -1.88 -17.05 -0.84
CA SER A 259 -2.68 -16.92 -2.06
C SER A 259 -2.86 -15.46 -2.47
N TYR A 260 -3.13 -14.57 -1.52
CA TYR A 260 -3.25 -13.13 -1.76
C TYR A 260 -1.94 -12.50 -2.23
N VAL A 261 -0.79 -12.91 -1.67
CA VAL A 261 0.54 -12.46 -2.12
C VAL A 261 0.76 -12.74 -3.60
N PHE A 262 0.53 -14.00 -4.01
CA PHE A 262 0.72 -14.38 -5.42
C PHE A 262 -0.32 -13.76 -6.35
N PHE A 263 -1.58 -13.76 -5.94
CA PHE A 263 -2.66 -13.19 -6.74
C PHE A 263 -2.44 -11.69 -7.00
N THR A 264 -2.23 -10.91 -5.94
CA THR A 264 -2.02 -9.46 -6.08
C THR A 264 -0.66 -9.12 -6.69
N GLY A 265 0.37 -9.91 -6.41
CA GLY A 265 1.68 -9.80 -7.05
C GLY A 265 1.62 -10.06 -8.55
N GLY A 266 0.82 -11.05 -8.97
CA GLY A 266 0.55 -11.33 -10.38
C GLY A 266 -0.11 -10.15 -11.09
N LEU A 267 -1.16 -9.58 -10.50
CA LEU A 267 -1.83 -8.38 -11.03
C LEU A 267 -0.89 -7.17 -11.05
N ALA A 268 -0.05 -6.98 -10.02
CA ALA A 268 0.93 -5.89 -9.98
C ALA A 268 1.97 -6.00 -11.11
N LEU A 269 2.45 -7.23 -11.40
CA LEU A 269 3.36 -7.49 -12.52
C LEU A 269 2.71 -7.18 -13.87
N GLN A 270 1.46 -7.61 -14.10
CA GLN A 270 0.68 -7.32 -15.31
C GLN A 270 0.53 -5.80 -15.49
N PHE A 271 0.13 -5.11 -14.43
CA PHE A 271 -0.11 -3.67 -14.49
C PHE A 271 1.18 -2.88 -14.71
N LEU A 272 2.29 -3.26 -14.05
CA LEU A 272 3.60 -2.65 -14.29
C LEU A 272 4.08 -2.91 -15.72
N ALA A 273 3.92 -4.14 -16.23
CA ALA A 273 4.30 -4.50 -17.60
C ALA A 273 3.55 -3.65 -18.62
N LEU A 274 2.22 -3.47 -18.43
CA LEU A 274 1.38 -2.62 -19.26
C LEU A 274 1.83 -1.16 -19.22
N CYS A 275 2.05 -0.60 -18.01
CA CYS A 275 2.54 0.77 -17.85
C CYS A 275 3.91 0.96 -18.51
N TYR A 276 4.84 0.01 -18.32
CA TYR A 276 6.18 0.07 -18.91
C TYR A 276 6.13 0.01 -20.43
N TRP A 277 5.30 -0.87 -20.99
CA TRP A 277 5.11 -0.98 -22.43
C TRP A 277 4.50 0.27 -23.04
N LEU A 278 3.39 0.78 -22.47
CA LEU A 278 2.69 1.95 -23.00
C LEU A 278 3.52 3.24 -22.89
N ILE A 279 4.16 3.44 -21.73
CA ILE A 279 4.76 4.74 -21.38
C ILE A 279 6.24 4.82 -21.79
N ASP A 280 7.05 3.81 -21.39
CA ASP A 280 8.50 3.88 -21.60
C ASP A 280 8.91 3.31 -22.97
N ILE A 281 8.15 2.33 -23.55
CA ILE A 281 8.48 1.75 -24.85
C ILE A 281 7.70 2.46 -25.98
N LYS A 282 6.36 2.54 -25.88
CA LYS A 282 5.52 3.16 -26.92
C LYS A 282 5.47 4.68 -26.86
N GLY A 283 5.85 5.29 -25.73
CA GLY A 283 5.92 6.75 -25.58
C GLY A 283 4.56 7.44 -25.37
N TYR A 284 3.48 6.73 -25.05
CA TYR A 284 2.16 7.31 -24.76
C TYR A 284 2.14 8.01 -23.39
N LYS A 285 2.55 9.28 -23.35
CA LYS A 285 2.76 10.05 -22.10
C LYS A 285 1.70 11.11 -21.83
N VAL A 286 0.78 11.40 -22.75
CA VAL A 286 -0.17 12.54 -22.62
C VAL A 286 -1.01 12.44 -21.35
N TRP A 287 -1.52 11.27 -21.01
CA TRP A 287 -2.38 11.01 -19.86
C TRP A 287 -1.63 10.85 -18.52
N THR A 288 -0.30 10.73 -18.54
CA THR A 288 0.50 10.34 -17.36
C THR A 288 0.71 11.46 -16.36
N LYS A 289 0.59 12.72 -16.77
CA LYS A 289 0.95 13.90 -15.98
C LYS A 289 0.27 13.97 -14.60
N PRO A 290 -1.04 13.76 -14.43
CA PRO A 290 -1.68 13.77 -13.11
C PRO A 290 -1.11 12.71 -12.17
N PHE A 291 -0.85 11.51 -12.69
CA PHE A 291 -0.30 10.40 -11.90
C PHE A 291 1.17 10.61 -11.53
N VAL A 292 1.98 11.18 -12.44
CA VAL A 292 3.35 11.59 -12.12
C VAL A 292 3.36 12.63 -10.99
N ILE A 293 2.45 13.60 -11.01
CA ILE A 293 2.31 14.61 -9.96
C ILE A 293 2.05 13.94 -8.60
N PHE A 294 1.13 12.99 -8.53
CA PHE A 294 0.86 12.22 -7.30
C PHE A 294 2.05 11.33 -6.90
N GLY A 295 2.64 10.63 -7.85
CA GLY A 295 3.73 9.67 -7.61
C GLY A 295 5.00 10.30 -7.06
N VAL A 296 5.28 11.56 -7.38
CA VAL A 296 6.49 12.28 -6.94
C VAL A 296 6.48 12.58 -5.45
N ASN A 297 5.31 12.93 -4.88
CA ASN A 297 5.12 13.30 -3.48
C ASN A 297 4.13 12.36 -2.77
N ALA A 298 4.17 11.07 -3.05
CA ALA A 298 3.17 10.09 -2.58
C ALA A 298 3.00 10.07 -1.04
N ILE A 299 4.08 10.20 -0.27
CA ILE A 299 4.02 10.22 1.20
C ILE A 299 3.35 11.50 1.70
N VAL A 300 3.66 12.65 1.09
CA VAL A 300 3.02 13.93 1.44
C VAL A 300 1.52 13.86 1.17
N LEU A 301 1.14 13.29 0.03
CA LEU A 301 -0.26 13.09 -0.31
C LEU A 301 -0.96 12.17 0.70
N PHE A 302 -0.35 11.02 1.05
CA PHE A 302 -0.93 10.08 2.01
C PHE A 302 -1.12 10.70 3.39
N VAL A 303 -0.06 11.30 3.94
CA VAL A 303 -0.09 11.92 5.27
C VAL A 303 -1.04 13.13 5.29
N GLY A 304 -0.94 14.00 4.29
CA GLY A 304 -1.76 15.20 4.21
C GLY A 304 -3.25 14.88 4.04
N SER A 305 -3.61 13.95 3.16
CA SER A 305 -5.00 13.53 2.97
C SER A 305 -5.57 12.88 4.22
N GLY A 306 -4.79 12.06 4.91
CA GLY A 306 -5.17 11.46 6.19
C GLY A 306 -5.37 12.48 7.31
N LEU A 307 -4.53 13.51 7.40
CA LEU A 307 -4.70 14.63 8.34
C LEU A 307 -5.93 15.45 8.00
N MET A 308 -6.11 15.83 6.73
CA MET A 308 -7.26 16.61 6.29
C MET A 308 -8.57 15.88 6.59
N ALA A 309 -8.66 14.58 6.31
CA ALA A 309 -9.86 13.79 6.61
C ALA A 309 -10.21 13.82 8.10
N ARG A 310 -9.20 13.69 8.98
CA ARG A 310 -9.40 13.80 10.43
C ARG A 310 -9.84 15.20 10.84
N MET A 311 -9.22 16.25 10.32
CA MET A 311 -9.60 17.63 10.60
C MET A 311 -11.04 17.94 10.16
N LEU A 312 -11.45 17.47 8.98
CA LEU A 312 -12.83 17.60 8.50
C LEU A 312 -13.82 16.89 9.45
N GLY A 313 -13.44 15.80 10.09
CA GLY A 313 -14.25 15.11 11.10
C GLY A 313 -14.31 15.84 12.44
N LEU A 314 -13.23 16.53 12.83
CA LEU A 314 -13.10 17.21 14.13
C LEU A 314 -13.77 18.57 14.17
N ILE A 315 -13.60 19.35 13.12
CA ILE A 315 -14.20 20.70 13.05
C ILE A 315 -15.73 20.57 13.06
N LYS A 316 -16.36 21.16 14.06
CA LYS A 316 -17.82 21.16 14.21
C LYS A 316 -18.40 22.48 13.71
N VAL A 317 -19.39 22.38 12.87
CA VAL A 317 -20.15 23.54 12.34
C VAL A 317 -21.58 23.49 12.84
N SER A 318 -22.13 24.65 13.18
CA SER A 318 -23.54 24.84 13.49
C SER A 318 -24.28 25.12 12.17
N GLY A 319 -25.51 24.72 12.04
CA GLY A 319 -26.29 25.03 10.82
C GLY A 319 -27.32 23.97 10.46
N LEU A 320 -27.54 23.00 11.32
CA LEU A 320 -28.68 22.10 11.21
C LEU A 320 -29.94 22.79 11.75
N PRO A 321 -31.11 22.49 11.17
CA PRO A 321 -32.40 23.12 11.59
C PRO A 321 -32.76 22.84 13.06
N ASP A 322 -32.25 21.72 13.62
CA ASP A 322 -32.45 21.30 15.02
C ASP A 322 -31.43 21.91 16.01
N GLY A 323 -30.54 22.82 15.54
CA GLY A 323 -29.49 23.43 16.37
C GLY A 323 -28.32 22.50 16.68
N SER A 324 -28.29 21.25 16.21
CA SER A 324 -27.20 20.32 16.42
C SER A 324 -25.95 20.72 15.63
N ARG A 325 -24.80 20.19 16.09
CA ARG A 325 -23.51 20.40 15.42
C ARG A 325 -23.09 19.15 14.67
N GLN A 326 -22.77 19.31 13.41
CA GLN A 326 -22.18 18.23 12.62
C GLN A 326 -20.72 18.50 12.27
N SER A 327 -20.00 17.45 11.79
CA SER A 327 -18.64 17.64 11.30
C SER A 327 -18.63 18.49 10.03
N LEU A 328 -17.55 19.25 9.82
CA LEU A 328 -17.37 20.03 8.59
C LEU A 328 -17.41 19.13 7.35
N GLY A 329 -16.83 17.92 7.44
CA GLY A 329 -16.89 16.93 6.36
C GLY A 329 -18.33 16.50 6.05
N GLY A 330 -19.12 16.21 7.08
CA GLY A 330 -20.56 15.89 6.94
C GLY A 330 -21.35 17.07 6.34
N PHE A 331 -21.09 18.28 6.81
CA PHE A 331 -21.74 19.50 6.26
C PHE A 331 -21.44 19.67 4.77
N ILE A 332 -20.16 19.56 4.36
CA ILE A 332 -19.76 19.65 2.95
C ILE A 332 -20.42 18.55 2.13
N PHE A 333 -20.46 17.31 2.67
CA PHE A 333 -21.08 16.18 2.00
C PHE A 333 -22.57 16.39 1.80
N GLU A 334 -23.31 16.74 2.83
CA GLU A 334 -24.77 16.91 2.76
C GLU A 334 -25.19 18.08 1.88
N ARG A 335 -24.58 19.26 2.08
CA ARG A 335 -24.94 20.46 1.32
C ARG A 335 -24.39 20.48 -0.11
N GLY A 336 -23.18 19.95 -0.28
CA GLY A 336 -22.49 19.99 -1.57
C GLY A 336 -22.85 18.85 -2.52
N PHE A 337 -23.24 17.69 -2.01
CA PHE A 337 -23.42 16.49 -2.82
C PHE A 337 -24.74 15.75 -2.57
N ALA A 338 -25.08 15.44 -1.33
CA ALA A 338 -26.26 14.63 -1.01
C ALA A 338 -27.59 15.37 -1.26
N SER A 339 -27.55 16.69 -1.35
CA SER A 339 -28.74 17.50 -1.64
C SER A 339 -29.29 17.35 -3.07
N TRP A 340 -28.50 16.84 -4.00
CA TRP A 340 -28.86 16.74 -5.42
C TRP A 340 -28.44 15.43 -6.11
N LEU A 341 -27.68 14.57 -5.44
CA LEU A 341 -27.27 13.25 -5.93
C LEU A 341 -27.89 12.13 -5.06
N SER A 342 -28.06 10.96 -5.66
CA SER A 342 -28.39 9.75 -4.88
C SER A 342 -27.25 9.44 -3.89
N PRO A 343 -27.51 8.79 -2.73
CA PRO A 343 -26.52 8.62 -1.67
C PRO A 343 -25.20 7.99 -2.12
N ILE A 344 -25.25 6.97 -2.99
CA ILE A 344 -24.06 6.30 -3.50
C ILE A 344 -23.25 7.19 -4.48
N ASN A 345 -23.96 7.94 -5.35
CA ASN A 345 -23.33 8.89 -6.27
C ASN A 345 -22.74 10.09 -5.53
N ALA A 346 -23.43 10.59 -4.50
CA ALA A 346 -22.94 11.66 -3.65
C ALA A 346 -21.65 11.28 -2.95
N SER A 347 -21.59 10.04 -2.41
CA SER A 347 -20.39 9.50 -1.76
C SER A 347 -19.20 9.43 -2.72
N LEU A 348 -19.42 8.94 -3.95
CA LEU A 348 -18.39 8.90 -4.98
C LEU A 348 -17.97 10.31 -5.43
N ALA A 349 -18.92 11.22 -5.66
CA ALA A 349 -18.64 12.59 -6.10
C ALA A 349 -17.80 13.35 -5.06
N PHE A 350 -18.10 13.19 -3.76
CA PHE A 350 -17.27 13.73 -2.68
C PHE A 350 -15.83 13.19 -2.72
N ALA A 351 -15.66 11.87 -2.88
CA ALA A 351 -14.34 11.25 -2.97
C ALA A 351 -13.56 11.75 -4.19
N ILE A 352 -14.23 11.94 -5.33
CA ILE A 352 -13.63 12.52 -6.54
C ILE A 352 -13.23 13.98 -6.30
N ALA A 353 -14.09 14.79 -5.71
CA ALA A 353 -13.77 16.17 -5.37
C ALA A 353 -12.58 16.27 -4.42
N PHE A 354 -12.52 15.37 -3.41
CA PHE A 354 -11.41 15.29 -2.48
C PHE A 354 -10.08 14.97 -3.18
N ILE A 355 -10.07 14.01 -4.11
CA ILE A 355 -8.87 13.65 -4.86
C ILE A 355 -8.45 14.76 -5.84
N LEU A 356 -9.41 15.46 -6.48
CA LEU A 356 -9.11 16.59 -7.36
C LEU A 356 -8.52 17.77 -6.58
N PHE A 357 -9.02 18.04 -5.38
CA PHE A 357 -8.44 19.03 -4.47
C PHE A 357 -6.98 18.68 -4.15
N TRP A 358 -6.69 17.43 -3.81
CA TRP A 358 -5.33 16.98 -3.56
C TRP A 358 -4.46 17.00 -4.82
N LEU A 359 -5.03 16.71 -6.00
CA LEU A 359 -4.30 16.86 -7.27
C LEU A 359 -3.86 18.31 -7.47
N PHE A 360 -4.73 19.25 -7.17
CA PHE A 360 -4.42 20.69 -7.24
C PHE A 360 -3.28 21.06 -6.27
N LEU A 361 -3.33 20.64 -5.01
CA LEU A 361 -2.26 20.91 -4.05
C LEU A 361 -0.93 20.26 -4.47
N MET A 362 -0.94 19.01 -4.92
CA MET A 362 0.26 18.34 -5.41
C MET A 362 0.78 18.98 -6.70
N TRP A 363 -0.08 19.48 -7.55
CA TRP A 363 0.30 20.25 -8.74
C TRP A 363 1.02 21.55 -8.38
N LEU A 364 0.58 22.28 -7.36
CA LEU A 364 1.27 23.47 -6.86
C LEU A 364 2.70 23.14 -6.40
N LEU A 365 2.87 22.06 -5.62
CA LEU A 365 4.21 21.59 -5.20
C LEU A 365 5.06 21.19 -6.41
N TYR A 366 4.47 20.46 -7.34
CA TYR A 366 5.15 20.02 -8.57
C TYR A 366 5.60 21.21 -9.42
N ARG A 367 4.74 22.23 -9.60
CA ARG A 367 5.06 23.46 -10.35
C ARG A 367 6.19 24.23 -9.70
N LYS A 368 6.22 24.29 -8.37
CA LYS A 368 7.30 24.92 -7.59
C LYS A 368 8.53 24.03 -7.46
N ARG A 369 8.55 22.84 -8.08
CA ARG A 369 9.63 21.84 -8.00
C ARG A 369 9.96 21.39 -6.56
N ILE A 370 9.00 21.47 -5.65
CA ILE A 370 9.13 21.00 -4.28
C ILE A 370 8.88 19.50 -4.27
N ILE A 371 9.95 18.74 -4.01
CA ILE A 371 9.89 17.26 -3.87
C ILE A 371 10.38 16.94 -2.47
N ILE A 372 9.46 16.50 -1.63
CA ILE A 372 9.76 16.07 -0.27
C ILE A 372 10.17 14.60 -0.33
N LYS A 373 11.47 14.37 -0.16
CA LYS A 373 12.06 13.02 -0.11
C LYS A 373 12.30 12.65 1.35
N ILE A 374 11.75 11.53 1.72
CA ILE A 374 12.05 10.88 2.99
C ILE A 374 13.01 9.74 2.71
#